data_c7836a98906dc11ad4de683065d9a9a1
#
_entry.id   c7836a98906dc11ad4de683065d9a9a1
#
_cell.length_a   1.000
_cell.length_b   1.000
_cell.length_c   1.000
_cell.angle_alpha   90.00
_cell.angle_beta   90.00
_cell.angle_gamma   90.00
#
_symmetry.space_group_name_H-M   'P 1'
#
loop_
_entity.id
_entity.type
_entity.pdbx_description
1 polymer ?
#
loop_
_entity_poly.entity_id
_entity_poly.type
_entity_poly.pdbx_seq_one_letter_code
_entity_poly.pdbx_strand_id
1 'polypeptide(L)'
;MKQQITKLAILVASVLLLSVTQAKEISGKAQDFTLPSRSGENVRLQELTGQVVLVNFWASWCGPCRKELPKLEELHQKYKDMGVTILGINIDENLELSQRLLKDVEVNFPVLYDFDNKVSKPYDISAMPSTFLIDKSGNFRYKHLGYLDGYEIKYENDIKELIRE
;
A
#
# COMPACT_ATOMS: atom_id res chain seq x y z
N MET A 1 -36.40 -1.69 -44.54
CA MET A 1 -36.48 -1.56 -43.07
C MET A 1 -35.67 -2.59 -42.29
N LYS A 2 -35.48 -3.83 -42.74
CA LYS A 2 -34.70 -4.89 -42.02
C LYS A 2 -33.18 -4.65 -41.98
N GLN A 3 -32.58 -3.92 -42.90
CA GLN A 3 -31.13 -3.66 -42.96
C GLN A 3 -30.65 -2.54 -42.04
N GLN A 4 -31.52 -1.66 -41.58
CA GLN A 4 -31.17 -0.56 -40.66
C GLN A 4 -31.07 -1.04 -39.20
N ILE A 5 -31.82 -2.08 -38.83
CA ILE A 5 -31.84 -2.60 -37.45
C ILE A 5 -30.56 -3.38 -37.10
N THR A 6 -29.99 -4.06 -38.10
CA THR A 6 -28.77 -4.89 -37.93
C THR A 6 -27.52 -4.04 -37.73
N LYS A 7 -27.46 -2.81 -38.27
CA LYS A 7 -26.32 -1.90 -38.09
C LYS A 7 -26.31 -1.21 -36.74
N LEU A 8 -27.46 -0.99 -36.13
CA LEU A 8 -27.58 -0.35 -34.81
C LEU A 8 -27.22 -1.33 -33.66
N ALA A 9 -27.49 -2.66 -33.86
CA ALA A 9 -27.15 -3.67 -32.85
C ALA A 9 -25.64 -3.93 -32.71
N ILE A 10 -24.87 -3.69 -33.76
CA ILE A 10 -23.41 -3.92 -33.76
C ILE A 10 -22.68 -2.73 -33.09
N LEU A 11 -23.25 -1.53 -33.08
CA LEU A 11 -22.63 -0.35 -32.47
C LEU A 11 -22.82 -0.30 -30.96
N VAL A 12 -23.79 -1.00 -30.38
CA VAL A 12 -24.04 -1.03 -28.93
C VAL A 12 -23.19 -2.09 -28.22
N ALA A 13 -22.71 -3.10 -28.92
CA ALA A 13 -21.91 -4.19 -28.34
C ALA A 13 -20.44 -3.82 -28.11
N SER A 14 -19.95 -2.70 -28.65
CA SER A 14 -18.51 -2.32 -28.55
C SER A 14 -18.19 -1.32 -27.44
N VAL A 15 -19.14 -0.92 -26.60
CA VAL A 15 -18.93 0.07 -25.52
C VAL A 15 -18.84 -0.55 -24.11
N LEU A 16 -18.99 -1.88 -23.99
CA LEU A 16 -18.81 -2.58 -22.72
C LEU A 16 -17.38 -3.10 -22.56
N LEU A 17 -16.38 -2.21 -22.70
CA LEU A 17 -14.98 -2.52 -22.49
C LEU A 17 -14.41 -1.73 -21.33
N LEU A 18 -14.21 -2.45 -20.23
CA LEU A 18 -13.06 -2.34 -19.32
C LEU A 18 -12.88 -0.99 -18.60
N SER A 19 -13.63 -0.78 -17.55
CA SER A 19 -13.11 -0.04 -16.41
C SER A 19 -12.11 -0.95 -15.66
N VAL A 20 -10.92 -1.13 -16.22
CA VAL A 20 -9.76 -1.58 -15.45
C VAL A 20 -9.44 -0.41 -14.52
N THR A 21 -9.77 -0.53 -13.25
CA THR A 21 -9.24 0.35 -12.21
C THR A 21 -7.73 0.12 -12.16
N GLN A 22 -6.99 0.90 -12.95
CA GLN A 22 -5.53 0.92 -12.90
C GLN A 22 -5.13 1.52 -11.55
N ALA A 23 -4.23 0.82 -10.84
CA ALA A 23 -3.41 1.46 -9.82
C ALA A 23 -2.82 2.72 -10.46
N LYS A 24 -2.93 3.88 -9.78
CA LYS A 24 -2.35 5.12 -10.31
C LYS A 24 -0.84 4.99 -10.16
N GLU A 25 -0.15 4.79 -11.27
CA GLU A 25 1.30 4.84 -11.30
C GLU A 25 1.75 6.24 -10.87
N ILE A 26 2.55 6.30 -9.80
CA ILE A 26 3.17 7.53 -9.32
C ILE A 26 4.65 7.45 -9.63
N SER A 27 5.24 8.58 -9.99
CA SER A 27 6.66 8.63 -10.36
C SER A 27 7.41 9.67 -9.54
N GLY A 28 8.71 9.47 -9.38
CA GLY A 28 9.62 10.36 -8.67
C GLY A 28 10.16 9.75 -7.38
N LYS A 29 11.14 10.41 -6.78
CA LYS A 29 11.73 9.99 -5.51
C LYS A 29 10.68 9.96 -4.41
N ALA A 30 10.66 8.87 -3.64
CA ALA A 30 9.92 8.82 -2.40
C ALA A 30 10.50 9.84 -1.42
N GLN A 31 9.62 10.57 -0.76
CA GLN A 31 10.05 11.53 0.26
C GLN A 31 10.65 10.76 1.44
N ASP A 32 11.90 11.07 1.78
CA ASP A 32 12.60 10.46 2.91
C ASP A 32 11.95 10.83 4.24
N PHE A 33 11.98 9.91 5.16
CA PHE A 33 11.52 10.12 6.53
C PHE A 33 12.33 9.31 7.52
N THR A 34 12.28 9.71 8.78
CA THR A 34 12.77 8.94 9.92
C THR A 34 11.68 8.92 10.99
N LEU A 35 11.21 7.75 11.37
CA LEU A 35 10.17 7.57 12.37
C LEU A 35 10.58 6.58 13.46
N PRO A 36 10.12 6.77 14.71
CA PRO A 36 10.28 5.80 15.78
C PRO A 36 9.47 4.54 15.48
N SER A 37 10.02 3.38 15.78
CA SER A 37 9.36 2.10 15.60
C SER A 37 8.87 1.50 16.93
N ARG A 38 8.02 0.46 16.81
CA ARG A 38 7.57 -0.34 17.95
C ARG A 38 8.71 -1.03 18.71
N SER A 39 9.85 -1.31 18.06
CA SER A 39 11.03 -1.88 18.70
C SER A 39 11.82 -0.86 19.55
N GLY A 40 11.52 0.43 19.44
CA GLY A 40 12.23 1.52 20.10
C GLY A 40 13.34 2.14 19.26
N GLU A 41 13.70 1.54 18.12
CA GLU A 41 14.68 2.11 17.19
C GLU A 41 14.01 3.00 16.15
N ASN A 42 14.73 3.98 15.63
CA ASN A 42 14.27 4.77 14.49
C ASN A 42 14.54 4.02 13.19
N VAL A 43 13.59 4.11 12.26
CA VAL A 43 13.74 3.58 10.90
C VAL A 43 13.72 4.74 9.91
N ARG A 44 14.75 4.82 9.06
CA ARG A 44 14.85 5.79 7.99
C ARG A 44 14.64 5.13 6.63
N LEU A 45 13.73 5.68 5.82
CA LEU A 45 13.41 5.13 4.50
C LEU A 45 14.66 5.02 3.59
N GLN A 46 15.53 6.04 3.58
CA GLN A 46 16.72 6.06 2.74
C GLN A 46 17.70 4.91 3.05
N GLU A 47 17.72 4.39 4.28
CA GLU A 47 18.58 3.26 4.67
C GLU A 47 18.11 1.92 4.08
N LEU A 48 16.90 1.88 3.55
CA LEU A 48 16.33 0.71 2.87
C LEU A 48 16.59 0.72 1.34
N THR A 49 17.40 1.67 0.84
CA THR A 49 17.81 1.69 -0.56
C THR A 49 18.45 0.35 -0.95
N GLY A 50 18.08 -0.19 -2.11
CA GLY A 50 18.46 -1.54 -2.55
C GLY A 50 17.39 -2.61 -2.28
N GLN A 51 16.37 -2.26 -1.50
CA GLN A 51 15.21 -3.12 -1.23
C GLN A 51 13.95 -2.56 -1.90
N VAL A 52 13.00 -3.43 -2.20
CA VAL A 52 11.62 -3.02 -2.50
C VAL A 52 10.94 -2.71 -1.18
N VAL A 53 10.37 -1.52 -1.04
CA VAL A 53 9.71 -1.10 0.20
C VAL A 53 8.21 -0.91 -0.04
N LEU A 54 7.38 -1.60 0.73
CA LEU A 54 5.95 -1.36 0.82
C LEU A 54 5.70 -0.51 2.07
N VAL A 55 5.22 0.72 1.88
CA VAL A 55 4.82 1.63 2.96
C VAL A 55 3.30 1.66 3.04
N ASN A 56 2.75 1.23 4.17
CA ASN A 56 1.32 1.21 4.43
C ASN A 56 0.97 2.17 5.57
N PHE A 57 0.10 3.12 5.31
CA PHE A 57 -0.43 4.03 6.33
C PHE A 57 -1.76 3.48 6.87
N TRP A 58 -1.84 3.35 8.18
CA TRP A 58 -2.98 2.75 8.88
C TRP A 58 -3.30 3.43 10.21
N ALA A 59 -4.52 3.21 10.73
CA ALA A 59 -4.94 3.67 12.04
C ALA A 59 -5.85 2.64 12.73
N SER A 60 -5.91 2.68 14.05
CA SER A 60 -6.72 1.76 14.85
C SER A 60 -8.22 1.89 14.61
N TRP A 61 -8.70 3.09 14.30
CA TRP A 61 -10.09 3.40 13.97
C TRP A 61 -10.49 3.04 12.54
N CYS A 62 -9.53 2.66 11.69
CA CYS A 62 -9.77 2.34 10.29
C CYS A 62 -10.19 0.86 10.13
N GLY A 63 -11.46 0.62 9.85
CA GLY A 63 -12.00 -0.74 9.66
C GLY A 63 -11.32 -1.54 8.54
N PRO A 64 -11.16 -0.99 7.31
CA PRO A 64 -10.43 -1.69 6.23
C PRO A 64 -8.97 -1.98 6.57
N CYS A 65 -8.28 -1.12 7.35
CA CYS A 65 -6.90 -1.35 7.77
C CYS A 65 -6.75 -2.61 8.61
N ARG A 66 -7.73 -2.87 9.51
CA ARG A 66 -7.75 -4.09 10.34
C ARG A 66 -7.80 -5.38 9.52
N LYS A 67 -8.43 -5.32 8.34
CA LYS A 67 -8.50 -6.45 7.42
C LYS A 67 -7.20 -6.60 6.60
N GLU A 68 -6.58 -5.48 6.25
CA GLU A 68 -5.37 -5.44 5.44
C GLU A 68 -4.14 -5.91 6.21
N LEU A 69 -3.97 -5.50 7.48
CA LEU A 69 -2.78 -5.79 8.28
C LEU A 69 -2.38 -7.27 8.30
N PRO A 70 -3.30 -8.25 8.50
CA PRO A 70 -2.95 -9.66 8.43
C PRO A 70 -2.46 -10.10 7.04
N LYS A 71 -2.98 -9.47 5.97
CA LYS A 71 -2.56 -9.76 4.60
C LYS A 71 -1.17 -9.21 4.29
N LEU A 72 -0.85 -8.04 4.84
CA LEU A 72 0.51 -7.50 4.80
C LEU A 72 1.49 -8.38 5.58
N GLU A 73 1.07 -8.96 6.70
CA GLU A 73 1.90 -9.93 7.44
C GLU A 73 2.18 -11.20 6.61
N GLU A 74 1.17 -11.74 5.90
CA GLU A 74 1.36 -12.86 4.97
C GLU A 74 2.40 -12.52 3.89
N LEU A 75 2.33 -11.31 3.31
CA LEU A 75 3.30 -10.83 2.32
C LEU A 75 4.68 -10.62 2.95
N HIS A 76 4.75 -10.06 4.16
CA HIS A 76 6.01 -9.89 4.89
C HIS A 76 6.72 -11.23 5.08
N GLN A 77 6.04 -12.23 5.63
CA GLN A 77 6.64 -13.55 5.85
C GLN A 77 7.12 -14.19 4.56
N LYS A 78 6.40 -13.96 3.45
CA LYS A 78 6.74 -14.52 2.14
C LYS A 78 7.95 -13.88 1.49
N TYR A 79 8.13 -12.56 1.66
CA TYR A 79 9.07 -11.78 0.86
C TYR A 79 10.23 -11.13 1.64
N LYS A 80 10.24 -11.17 2.98
CA LYS A 80 11.28 -10.54 3.82
C LYS A 80 12.70 -10.98 3.48
N ASP A 81 12.89 -12.25 3.12
CA ASP A 81 14.20 -12.82 2.76
C ASP A 81 14.55 -12.62 1.27
N MET A 82 13.69 -11.94 0.52
CA MET A 82 13.83 -11.66 -0.91
C MET A 82 14.14 -10.19 -1.22
N GLY A 83 14.59 -9.43 -0.22
CA GLY A 83 14.89 -8.01 -0.37
C GLY A 83 13.65 -7.12 -0.41
N VAL A 84 12.58 -7.50 0.27
CA VAL A 84 11.35 -6.71 0.44
C VAL A 84 11.17 -6.35 1.91
N THR A 85 10.95 -5.07 2.16
CA THR A 85 10.60 -4.57 3.49
C THR A 85 9.18 -4.00 3.47
N ILE A 86 8.34 -4.42 4.43
CA ILE A 86 7.04 -3.82 4.69
C ILE A 86 7.16 -2.90 5.91
N LEU A 87 6.69 -1.67 5.80
CA LEU A 87 6.61 -0.68 6.87
C LEU A 87 5.15 -0.31 7.10
N GLY A 88 4.63 -0.60 8.28
CA GLY A 88 3.30 -0.15 8.70
C GLY A 88 3.41 1.16 9.47
N ILE A 89 3.05 2.30 8.86
CA ILE A 89 3.07 3.62 9.52
C ILE A 89 1.71 3.87 10.16
N ASN A 90 1.69 3.88 11.47
CA ASN A 90 0.50 4.21 12.25
C ASN A 90 0.38 5.72 12.42
N ILE A 91 -0.83 6.25 12.18
CA ILE A 91 -1.14 7.69 12.28
C ILE A 91 -2.13 8.00 13.42
N ASP A 92 -2.31 7.09 14.38
CA ASP A 92 -3.08 7.42 15.58
C ASP A 92 -2.36 8.50 16.39
N GLU A 93 -3.11 9.43 16.95
CA GLU A 93 -2.58 10.48 17.84
C GLU A 93 -2.06 9.91 19.17
N ASN A 94 -2.49 8.69 19.54
CA ASN A 94 -2.15 8.03 20.78
C ASN A 94 -1.63 6.60 20.53
N LEU A 95 -0.43 6.33 21.01
CA LEU A 95 0.24 5.04 20.96
C LEU A 95 -0.62 3.87 21.51
N GLU A 96 -1.38 4.11 22.59
CA GLU A 96 -2.20 3.08 23.21
C GLU A 96 -3.27 2.52 22.27
N LEU A 97 -3.79 3.34 21.35
CA LEU A 97 -4.83 2.93 20.40
C LEU A 97 -4.27 1.88 19.43
N SER A 98 -3.13 2.16 18.84
CA SER A 98 -2.44 1.22 17.95
C SER A 98 -1.99 -0.06 18.69
N GLN A 99 -1.47 0.08 19.92
CA GLN A 99 -1.05 -1.06 20.72
C GLN A 99 -2.21 -1.99 21.09
N ARG A 100 -3.41 -1.46 21.34
CA ARG A 100 -4.61 -2.29 21.57
C ARG A 100 -4.94 -3.11 20.33
N LEU A 101 -4.97 -2.49 19.16
CA LEU A 101 -5.24 -3.22 17.92
C LEU A 101 -4.20 -4.29 17.65
N LEU A 102 -2.92 -3.98 17.87
CA LEU A 102 -1.81 -4.92 17.62
C LEU A 102 -1.73 -6.08 18.62
N LYS A 103 -2.54 -6.09 19.68
CA LYS A 103 -2.75 -7.28 20.52
C LYS A 103 -3.70 -8.29 19.86
N ASP A 104 -4.65 -7.79 19.08
CA ASP A 104 -5.65 -8.61 18.40
C ASP A 104 -5.19 -8.98 16.97
N VAL A 105 -4.34 -8.15 16.36
CA VAL A 105 -3.78 -8.34 15.02
C VAL A 105 -2.28 -8.44 15.14
N GLU A 106 -1.76 -9.67 15.17
CA GLU A 106 -0.33 -9.91 15.27
C GLU A 106 0.36 -9.62 13.93
N VAL A 107 1.36 -8.71 13.96
CA VAL A 107 2.23 -8.41 12.83
C VAL A 107 3.69 -8.38 13.29
N ASN A 108 4.59 -8.90 12.44
CA ASN A 108 6.03 -8.95 12.69
C ASN A 108 6.84 -7.97 11.84
N PHE A 109 6.24 -7.38 10.81
CA PHE A 109 6.88 -6.29 10.08
C PHE A 109 7.04 -5.04 10.96
N PRO A 110 8.01 -4.15 10.68
CA PRO A 110 8.21 -2.90 11.40
C PRO A 110 6.96 -2.02 11.42
N VAL A 111 6.49 -1.68 12.62
CA VAL A 111 5.42 -0.70 12.85
C VAL A 111 6.07 0.59 13.33
N LEU A 112 5.84 1.67 12.57
CA LEU A 112 6.35 3.02 12.83
C LEU A 112 5.23 3.94 13.27
N TYR A 113 5.58 5.04 13.94
CA TYR A 113 4.60 5.98 14.50
C TYR A 113 4.79 7.40 13.95
N ASP A 114 3.76 7.95 13.33
CA ASP A 114 3.71 9.31 12.76
C ASP A 114 2.67 10.16 13.52
N PHE A 115 2.87 10.35 14.84
CA PHE A 115 1.94 11.06 15.71
C PHE A 115 1.62 12.49 15.29
N ASP A 116 2.59 13.16 14.66
CA ASP A 116 2.47 14.57 14.25
C ASP A 116 2.00 14.70 12.79
N ASN A 117 1.73 13.61 12.10
CA ASN A 117 1.41 13.56 10.68
C ASN A 117 2.48 14.23 9.78
N LYS A 118 3.75 14.19 10.18
CA LYS A 118 4.86 14.80 9.45
C LYS A 118 5.22 14.04 8.18
N VAL A 119 4.91 12.75 8.15
CA VAL A 119 5.14 11.87 7.00
C VAL A 119 3.85 11.67 6.21
N SER A 120 2.74 11.39 6.87
CA SER A 120 1.46 11.16 6.21
C SER A 120 0.96 12.36 5.37
N LYS A 121 1.17 13.59 5.85
CA LYS A 121 0.79 14.81 5.09
C LYS A 121 1.48 14.93 3.74
N PRO A 122 2.83 14.89 3.66
CA PRO A 122 3.52 14.98 2.35
C PRO A 122 3.29 13.77 1.44
N TYR A 123 2.91 12.60 1.98
CA TYR A 123 2.50 11.45 1.17
C TYR A 123 1.09 11.58 0.58
N ASP A 124 0.38 12.69 0.88
CA ASP A 124 -0.96 13.00 0.35
C ASP A 124 -1.95 11.82 0.50
N ILE A 125 -2.19 11.43 1.74
CA ILE A 125 -3.07 10.32 2.09
C ILE A 125 -4.51 10.80 2.00
N SER A 126 -5.19 10.46 0.90
CA SER A 126 -6.59 10.83 0.63
C SER A 126 -7.60 9.76 1.02
N ALA A 127 -7.15 8.57 1.36
CA ALA A 127 -7.98 7.45 1.86
C ALA A 127 -7.19 6.57 2.82
N MET A 128 -7.90 5.82 3.66
CA MET A 128 -7.30 4.87 4.60
C MET A 128 -7.82 3.46 4.36
N PRO A 129 -6.92 2.44 4.28
CA PRO A 129 -5.46 2.56 4.26
C PRO A 129 -4.93 3.20 2.98
N SER A 130 -3.67 3.68 2.99
CA SER A 130 -2.93 4.08 1.79
C SER A 130 -1.64 3.29 1.72
N THR A 131 -1.42 2.60 0.60
CA THR A 131 -0.27 1.72 0.40
C THR A 131 0.55 2.21 -0.78
N PHE A 132 1.85 2.36 -0.57
CA PHE A 132 2.82 2.81 -1.57
C PHE A 132 3.88 1.72 -1.77
N LEU A 133 4.26 1.47 -3.02
CA LEU A 133 5.41 0.64 -3.33
C LEU A 133 6.54 1.50 -3.90
N ILE A 134 7.73 1.26 -3.39
CA ILE A 134 8.96 1.99 -3.68
C ILE A 134 9.98 0.99 -4.22
N ASP A 135 10.62 1.32 -5.34
CA ASP A 135 11.62 0.46 -5.97
C ASP A 135 12.96 0.48 -5.23
N LYS A 136 13.88 -0.40 -5.65
CA LYS A 136 15.24 -0.52 -5.08
C LYS A 136 16.06 0.77 -5.20
N SER A 137 15.70 1.67 -6.12
CA SER A 137 16.33 2.98 -6.29
C SER A 137 15.69 4.06 -5.43
N GLY A 138 14.64 3.75 -4.66
CA GLY A 138 13.93 4.67 -3.80
C GLY A 138 12.94 5.56 -4.54
N ASN A 139 12.39 5.14 -5.67
CA ASN A 139 11.36 5.88 -6.39
C ASN A 139 9.98 5.28 -6.10
N PHE A 140 8.97 6.13 -6.03
CA PHE A 140 7.58 5.68 -6.05
C PHE A 140 7.25 4.96 -7.35
N ARG A 141 6.55 3.84 -7.25
CA ARG A 141 6.08 3.07 -8.39
C ARG A 141 4.57 2.87 -8.38
N TYR A 142 3.99 2.48 -7.25
CA TYR A 142 2.56 2.21 -7.13
C TYR A 142 1.96 2.91 -5.92
N LYS A 143 0.69 3.32 -6.05
CA LYS A 143 -0.14 3.88 -4.97
C LYS A 143 -1.49 3.19 -5.00
N HIS A 144 -1.88 2.58 -3.89
CA HIS A 144 -3.19 1.98 -3.68
C HIS A 144 -3.92 2.73 -2.56
N LEU A 145 -5.17 3.08 -2.80
CA LEU A 145 -6.00 3.85 -1.87
C LEU A 145 -7.20 3.01 -1.42
N GLY A 146 -7.40 2.93 -0.11
CA GLY A 146 -8.38 2.03 0.49
C GLY A 146 -7.97 0.56 0.37
N TYR A 147 -8.75 -0.32 1.02
CA TYR A 147 -8.56 -1.76 0.92
C TYR A 147 -9.89 -2.48 0.71
N LEU A 148 -9.91 -3.38 -0.25
CA LEU A 148 -10.95 -4.37 -0.47
C LEU A 148 -10.30 -5.75 -0.51
N ASP A 149 -11.04 -6.78 -0.12
CA ASP A 149 -10.57 -8.16 -0.16
C ASP A 149 -10.06 -8.52 -1.56
N GLY A 150 -8.84 -9.04 -1.65
CA GLY A 150 -8.13 -9.33 -2.89
C GLY A 150 -7.12 -8.25 -3.33
N TYR A 151 -7.04 -7.09 -2.67
CA TYR A 151 -6.02 -6.06 -2.98
C TYR A 151 -4.60 -6.54 -2.70
N GLU A 152 -4.42 -7.43 -1.72
CA GLU A 152 -3.14 -8.07 -1.44
C GLU A 152 -2.55 -8.80 -2.65
N ILE A 153 -3.40 -9.29 -3.57
CA ILE A 153 -2.95 -9.90 -4.84
C ILE A 153 -2.32 -8.85 -5.76
N LYS A 154 -2.84 -7.61 -5.77
CA LYS A 154 -2.24 -6.50 -6.53
C LYS A 154 -0.89 -6.13 -5.94
N TYR A 155 -0.81 -5.97 -4.61
CA TYR A 155 0.46 -5.69 -3.92
C TYR A 155 1.51 -6.76 -4.21
N GLU A 156 1.10 -8.03 -4.19
CA GLU A 156 1.99 -9.14 -4.50
C GLU A 156 2.51 -9.10 -5.95
N ASN A 157 1.66 -8.75 -6.91
CA ASN A 157 2.07 -8.62 -8.30
C ASN A 157 3.06 -7.47 -8.49
N ASP A 158 2.81 -6.31 -7.87
CA ASP A 158 3.69 -5.15 -7.90
C ASP A 158 5.04 -5.48 -7.23
N ILE A 159 5.04 -6.15 -6.08
CA ILE A 159 6.26 -6.64 -5.42
C ILE A 159 7.06 -7.55 -6.34
N LYS A 160 6.40 -8.53 -6.99
CA LYS A 160 7.07 -9.46 -7.92
C LYS A 160 7.68 -8.76 -9.12
N GLU A 161 7.06 -7.71 -9.62
CA GLU A 161 7.59 -6.88 -10.69
C GLU A 161 8.86 -6.17 -10.22
N LEU A 162 8.80 -5.45 -9.10
CA LEU A 162 9.91 -4.66 -8.56
C LEU A 162 11.12 -5.50 -8.10
N ILE A 163 10.90 -6.73 -7.66
CA ILE A 163 12.01 -7.65 -7.31
C ILE A 163 12.83 -8.02 -8.56
N ARG A 164 12.20 -8.13 -9.73
CA ARG A 164 12.85 -8.57 -10.97
C ARG A 164 13.67 -7.48 -11.65
N GLU A 165 13.43 -6.22 -11.31
CA GLU A 165 14.24 -5.08 -11.75
C GLU A 165 15.58 -5.03 -10.99
#